data_edebf1cf08f705f5bc56ac3eedc99677
#
_entry.id   edebf1cf08f705f5bc56ac3eedc99677
#
_cell.length_a   1.000
_cell.length_b   1.000
_cell.length_c   1.000
_cell.angle_alpha   90.00
_cell.angle_beta   90.00
_cell.angle_gamma   90.00
#
_symmetry.space_group_name_H-M   'P 1'
#
loop_
_entity.id
_entity.type
_entity.pdbx_description
1 polymer ?
#
loop_
_entity_poly.entity_id
_entity_poly.type
_entity_poly.pdbx_seq_one_letter_code
_entity_poly.pdbx_strand_id
1 'polypeptide(L)'
;MNRMVSRLCACLVAFSLFAALCGGMVARAADGFDYNYTYTYDYWGDERQSPDAYRTSAMLSSVSLGLETPMRTPRGLTVSGNDIYIVDTGNNRILQVARDGENFTLTRVISEISGDITPNTLSAPQDVFVMADGTLFIADTNNNRILKVDRNLNLLSVFTRPTDATFDQSMAFLPTKLVCDTTGRVFCLAQNVNRGLMKYEADGTFTGFIGASEVKYTWYELVWRLLSTKEQRAQQASFVPTEYNNIALDSEGFFFVTTQTFDSNELTSGAAKPVRRLNAIGTNILIENGTSHVLSLIHI
;
A
#
# COMPACT_ATOMS: atom_id res chain seq x y z
N MET A 1 -5.57 -58.14 -48.36
CA MET A 1 -5.54 -56.69 -48.61
C MET A 1 -6.72 -55.95 -47.98
N ASN A 2 -7.95 -56.42 -48.07
CA ASN A 2 -9.16 -55.74 -47.55
C ASN A 2 -9.26 -55.53 -46.01
N ARG A 3 -8.70 -56.47 -45.19
CA ARG A 3 -8.76 -56.32 -43.71
C ARG A 3 -7.79 -55.27 -43.15
N MET A 4 -6.71 -55.02 -43.85
CA MET A 4 -5.71 -54.02 -43.43
C MET A 4 -6.17 -52.61 -43.78
N VAL A 5 -6.80 -52.42 -44.93
CA VAL A 5 -7.40 -51.16 -45.37
C VAL A 5 -8.58 -50.76 -44.45
N SER A 6 -9.44 -51.72 -44.10
CA SER A 6 -10.57 -51.50 -43.17
C SER A 6 -10.09 -51.05 -41.76
N ARG A 7 -9.00 -51.63 -41.23
CA ARG A 7 -8.40 -51.25 -39.96
C ARG A 7 -7.77 -49.86 -40.01
N LEU A 8 -7.14 -49.49 -41.13
CA LEU A 8 -6.56 -48.17 -41.32
C LEU A 8 -7.66 -47.09 -41.41
N CYS A 9 -8.74 -47.37 -42.12
CA CYS A 9 -9.90 -46.44 -42.17
C CYS A 9 -10.57 -46.29 -40.81
N ALA A 10 -10.72 -47.34 -40.02
CA ALA A 10 -11.29 -47.27 -38.66
C ALA A 10 -10.39 -46.44 -37.72
N CYS A 11 -9.07 -46.58 -37.80
CA CYS A 11 -8.12 -45.77 -37.03
C CYS A 11 -8.16 -44.28 -37.42
N LEU A 12 -8.28 -43.96 -38.72
CA LEU A 12 -8.41 -42.60 -39.20
C LEU A 12 -9.73 -41.93 -38.77
N VAL A 13 -10.84 -42.66 -38.79
CA VAL A 13 -12.11 -42.18 -38.30
C VAL A 13 -12.08 -41.97 -36.78
N ALA A 14 -11.48 -42.90 -36.02
CA ALA A 14 -11.32 -42.74 -34.58
C ALA A 14 -10.42 -41.56 -34.22
N PHE A 15 -9.35 -41.32 -34.97
CA PHE A 15 -8.46 -40.19 -34.77
C PHE A 15 -9.12 -38.87 -35.14
N SER A 16 -9.92 -38.81 -36.19
CA SER A 16 -10.67 -37.61 -36.58
C SER A 16 -11.80 -37.27 -35.56
N LEU A 17 -12.47 -38.31 -35.01
CA LEU A 17 -13.44 -38.13 -33.92
C LEU A 17 -12.76 -37.68 -32.62
N PHE A 18 -11.59 -38.20 -32.29
CA PHE A 18 -10.82 -37.76 -31.12
C PHE A 18 -10.29 -36.32 -31.31
N ALA A 19 -9.82 -35.97 -32.48
CA ALA A 19 -9.40 -34.62 -32.82
C ALA A 19 -10.57 -33.63 -32.78
N ALA A 20 -11.78 -34.02 -33.21
CA ALA A 20 -13.00 -33.22 -33.14
C ALA A 20 -13.47 -33.03 -31.69
N LEU A 21 -13.33 -34.04 -30.82
CA LEU A 21 -13.60 -33.97 -29.40
C LEU A 21 -12.58 -33.12 -28.64
N CYS A 22 -11.31 -33.17 -29.01
CA CYS A 22 -10.25 -32.32 -28.43
C CYS A 22 -10.22 -30.92 -29.01
N GLY A 23 -10.69 -30.71 -30.25
CA GLY A 23 -10.78 -29.41 -30.90
C GLY A 23 -11.88 -28.49 -30.34
N GLY A 24 -12.76 -29.02 -29.48
CA GLY A 24 -13.78 -28.25 -28.76
C GLY A 24 -13.32 -27.65 -27.43
N MET A 25 -12.14 -28.02 -26.96
CA MET A 25 -11.50 -27.32 -25.86
C MET A 25 -10.74 -26.11 -26.42
N VAL A 26 -11.46 -25.10 -26.88
CA VAL A 26 -10.93 -23.75 -26.88
C VAL A 26 -10.64 -23.48 -25.41
N ALA A 27 -9.36 -23.54 -25.03
CA ALA A 27 -8.93 -22.89 -23.81
C ALA A 27 -9.35 -21.43 -24.00
N ARG A 28 -10.51 -21.05 -23.47
CA ARG A 28 -10.78 -19.66 -23.18
C ARG A 28 -9.64 -19.30 -22.26
N ALA A 29 -8.66 -18.58 -22.78
CA ALA A 29 -7.80 -17.76 -21.96
C ALA A 29 -8.80 -16.99 -21.12
N ALA A 30 -8.81 -17.26 -19.82
CA ALA A 30 -9.67 -16.57 -18.89
C ALA A 30 -9.34 -15.09 -19.05
N ASP A 31 -10.15 -14.37 -19.79
CA ASP A 31 -10.16 -12.93 -19.80
C ASP A 31 -10.59 -12.52 -18.38
N GLY A 32 -9.58 -12.21 -17.58
CA GLY A 32 -9.76 -11.80 -16.20
C GLY A 32 -9.88 -12.98 -15.23
N PHE A 33 -9.27 -12.85 -14.09
CA PHE A 33 -9.54 -13.68 -12.93
C PHE A 33 -10.99 -13.43 -12.52
N ASP A 34 -11.87 -14.29 -12.94
CA ASP A 34 -13.27 -14.28 -12.53
C ASP A 34 -13.33 -14.84 -11.09
N TYR A 35 -12.92 -14.03 -10.12
CA TYR A 35 -13.22 -14.28 -8.71
C TYR A 35 -14.71 -14.01 -8.50
N ASN A 36 -15.52 -14.95 -8.95
CA ASN A 36 -16.94 -14.77 -9.08
C ASN A 36 -17.71 -14.90 -7.77
N TYR A 37 -17.05 -15.02 -6.64
CA TYR A 37 -17.78 -14.93 -5.40
C TYR A 37 -16.94 -14.39 -4.24
N THR A 38 -17.51 -13.47 -3.53
CA THR A 38 -17.16 -13.15 -2.16
C THR A 38 -18.02 -14.04 -1.25
N TYR A 39 -17.49 -14.40 -0.11
CA TYR A 39 -18.22 -15.16 0.89
C TYR A 39 -18.24 -14.42 2.22
N THR A 40 -19.24 -14.70 3.01
CA THR A 40 -19.35 -14.29 4.42
C THR A 40 -19.61 -15.53 5.25
N TYR A 41 -19.43 -15.44 6.54
CA TYR A 41 -19.77 -16.51 7.45
C TYR A 41 -21.16 -16.25 8.06
N ASP A 42 -21.96 -17.30 8.18
CA ASP A 42 -23.20 -17.21 8.92
C ASP A 42 -22.96 -17.31 10.45
N TYR A 43 -24.06 -17.30 11.22
CA TYR A 43 -23.98 -17.38 12.68
C TYR A 43 -23.26 -18.64 13.21
N TRP A 44 -23.28 -19.73 12.46
CA TRP A 44 -22.64 -21.00 12.83
C TRP A 44 -21.21 -21.12 12.31
N GLY A 45 -20.74 -20.14 11.57
CA GLY A 45 -19.39 -20.14 10.98
C GLY A 45 -19.31 -20.86 9.63
N ASP A 46 -20.44 -21.19 9.02
CA ASP A 46 -20.47 -21.77 7.68
C ASP A 46 -20.33 -20.69 6.61
N GLU A 47 -19.60 -21.00 5.54
CA GLU A 47 -19.41 -20.10 4.41
C GLU A 47 -20.72 -19.91 3.64
N ARG A 48 -21.08 -18.65 3.40
CA ARG A 48 -22.23 -18.24 2.60
C ARG A 48 -21.79 -17.32 1.50
N GLN A 49 -22.27 -17.58 0.29
CA GLN A 49 -22.02 -16.70 -0.85
C GLN A 49 -22.58 -15.30 -0.56
N SER A 50 -21.75 -14.28 -0.79
CA SER A 50 -22.09 -12.87 -0.65
C SER A 50 -22.04 -12.20 -2.02
N PRO A 51 -22.81 -11.13 -2.27
CA PRO A 51 -22.63 -10.31 -3.47
C PRO A 51 -21.21 -9.76 -3.54
N ASP A 52 -20.65 -9.70 -4.75
CA ASP A 52 -19.34 -9.14 -4.98
C ASP A 52 -19.30 -7.67 -4.56
N ALA A 53 -18.50 -7.36 -3.55
CA ALA A 53 -18.29 -5.98 -3.11
C ALA A 53 -17.49 -5.17 -4.14
N TYR A 54 -16.57 -5.83 -4.86
CA TYR A 54 -15.70 -5.23 -5.87
C TYR A 54 -15.60 -6.13 -7.08
N ARG A 55 -15.49 -5.51 -8.25
CA ARG A 55 -15.26 -6.20 -9.52
C ARG A 55 -14.03 -5.62 -10.17
N THR A 56 -13.13 -6.48 -10.67
CA THR A 56 -11.99 -6.03 -11.49
C THR A 56 -12.53 -5.37 -12.77
N SER A 57 -12.26 -4.08 -12.97
CA SER A 57 -12.69 -3.34 -14.15
C SER A 57 -11.61 -3.26 -15.21
N ALA A 58 -10.34 -3.14 -14.81
CA ALA A 58 -9.21 -3.04 -15.73
C ALA A 58 -7.90 -3.42 -15.05
N MET A 59 -6.93 -3.79 -15.88
CA MET A 59 -5.54 -3.99 -15.47
C MET A 59 -4.64 -3.06 -16.27
N LEU A 60 -3.96 -2.15 -15.58
CA LEU A 60 -2.99 -1.24 -16.19
C LEU A 60 -1.61 -1.90 -16.22
N SER A 61 -1.10 -2.11 -17.41
CA SER A 61 0.24 -2.64 -17.65
C SER A 61 1.12 -1.60 -18.35
N SER A 62 2.41 -1.84 -18.37
CA SER A 62 3.35 -1.00 -19.12
C SER A 62 3.01 -0.94 -20.61
N VAL A 63 2.52 -2.05 -21.15
CA VAL A 63 2.12 -2.16 -22.55
C VAL A 63 0.84 -1.37 -22.82
N SER A 64 -0.18 -1.51 -21.94
CA SER A 64 -1.46 -0.79 -22.11
C SER A 64 -1.30 0.73 -21.97
N LEU A 65 -0.29 1.19 -21.23
CA LEU A 65 0.04 2.60 -21.07
C LEU A 65 1.06 3.12 -22.10
N GLY A 66 1.53 2.28 -23.02
CA GLY A 66 2.51 2.67 -24.05
C GLY A 66 3.87 3.08 -23.48
N LEU A 67 4.29 2.52 -22.33
CA LEU A 67 5.55 2.87 -21.70
C LEU A 67 6.72 2.20 -22.44
N GLU A 68 7.72 2.99 -22.81
CA GLU A 68 8.99 2.47 -23.39
C GLU A 68 9.77 1.62 -22.37
N THR A 69 9.80 2.08 -21.10
CA THR A 69 10.43 1.36 -20.01
C THR A 69 9.35 0.75 -19.12
N PRO A 70 9.33 -0.58 -18.92
CA PRO A 70 8.37 -1.23 -18.04
C PRO A 70 8.38 -0.67 -16.62
N MET A 71 7.22 -0.66 -15.96
CA MET A 71 7.12 -0.30 -14.54
C MET A 71 7.98 -1.25 -13.69
N ARG A 72 8.65 -0.68 -12.69
CA ARG A 72 9.54 -1.40 -11.80
C ARG A 72 9.20 -1.08 -10.35
N THR A 73 8.80 -2.10 -9.59
CA THR A 73 8.46 -1.98 -8.16
C THR A 73 7.57 -0.76 -7.84
N PRO A 74 6.37 -0.63 -8.46
CA PRO A 74 5.45 0.44 -8.10
C PRO A 74 5.01 0.28 -6.63
N ARG A 75 5.01 1.38 -5.84
CA ARG A 75 4.73 1.34 -4.40
C ARG A 75 3.58 2.22 -3.95
N GLY A 76 3.29 3.29 -4.68
CA GLY A 76 2.22 4.24 -4.37
C GLY A 76 1.18 4.28 -5.48
N LEU A 77 -0.08 4.42 -5.08
CA LEU A 77 -1.21 4.64 -5.98
C LEU A 77 -2.15 5.65 -5.35
N THR A 78 -2.47 6.71 -6.07
CA THR A 78 -3.43 7.73 -5.62
C THR A 78 -4.36 8.09 -6.74
N VAL A 79 -5.64 8.25 -6.41
CA VAL A 79 -6.67 8.67 -7.35
C VAL A 79 -7.18 10.05 -6.93
N SER A 80 -7.18 10.99 -7.87
CA SER A 80 -7.72 12.35 -7.67
C SER A 80 -8.61 12.72 -8.85
N GLY A 81 -9.92 12.72 -8.62
CA GLY A 81 -10.88 12.88 -9.71
C GLY A 81 -10.76 11.77 -10.73
N ASN A 82 -10.48 12.13 -11.97
CA ASN A 82 -10.27 11.19 -13.08
C ASN A 82 -8.79 10.83 -13.30
N ASP A 83 -7.88 11.42 -12.53
CA ASP A 83 -6.46 11.14 -12.65
C ASP A 83 -6.02 10.05 -11.64
N ILE A 84 -5.21 9.13 -12.12
CA ILE A 84 -4.56 8.08 -11.36
C ILE A 84 -3.06 8.36 -11.37
N TYR A 85 -2.46 8.44 -10.20
CA TYR A 85 -1.02 8.61 -10.05
C TYR A 85 -0.40 7.30 -9.57
N ILE A 86 0.51 6.74 -10.36
CA ILE A 86 1.22 5.50 -10.06
C ILE A 86 2.68 5.85 -9.76
N VAL A 87 3.15 5.56 -8.56
CA VAL A 87 4.54 5.81 -8.18
C VAL A 87 5.40 4.62 -8.59
N ASP A 88 6.10 4.78 -9.72
CA ASP A 88 7.01 3.79 -10.30
C ASP A 88 8.41 3.96 -9.68
N THR A 89 8.49 3.52 -8.41
CA THR A 89 9.61 3.74 -7.49
C THR A 89 10.96 3.30 -8.07
N GLY A 90 11.01 2.11 -8.67
CA GLY A 90 12.24 1.54 -9.21
C GLY A 90 12.77 2.25 -10.45
N ASN A 91 11.95 3.10 -11.09
CA ASN A 91 12.32 3.93 -12.23
C ASN A 91 12.41 5.44 -11.87
N ASN A 92 12.33 5.78 -10.59
CA ASN A 92 12.43 7.15 -10.08
C ASN A 92 11.43 8.12 -10.73
N ARG A 93 10.18 7.67 -10.95
CA ARG A 93 9.17 8.46 -11.64
C ARG A 93 7.77 8.22 -11.07
N ILE A 94 6.86 9.14 -11.36
CA ILE A 94 5.43 9.03 -11.12
C ILE A 94 4.72 9.12 -12.47
N LEU A 95 3.80 8.20 -12.72
CA LEU A 95 2.98 8.17 -13.93
C LEU A 95 1.63 8.79 -13.60
N GLN A 96 1.21 9.81 -14.33
CA GLN A 96 -0.14 10.35 -14.28
C GLN A 96 -0.94 9.77 -15.43
N VAL A 97 -2.03 9.10 -15.11
CA VAL A 97 -2.90 8.41 -16.06
C VAL A 97 -4.30 9.01 -15.95
N ALA A 98 -4.83 9.52 -17.03
CA ALA A 98 -6.22 9.98 -17.07
C ALA A 98 -7.15 8.78 -17.33
N ARG A 99 -8.27 8.74 -16.59
CA ARG A 99 -9.34 7.77 -16.76
C ARG A 99 -10.53 8.44 -17.42
N ASP A 100 -10.99 7.86 -18.54
CA ASP A 100 -12.24 8.22 -19.21
C ASP A 100 -13.08 6.96 -19.39
N GLY A 101 -14.01 6.73 -18.46
CA GLY A 101 -14.80 5.50 -18.40
C GLY A 101 -13.90 4.28 -18.15
N GLU A 102 -13.79 3.42 -19.16
CA GLU A 102 -12.92 2.23 -19.15
C GLU A 102 -11.57 2.47 -19.86
N ASN A 103 -11.37 3.66 -20.42
CA ASN A 103 -10.12 4.01 -21.09
C ASN A 103 -9.15 4.67 -20.13
N PHE A 104 -7.88 4.30 -20.27
CA PHE A 104 -6.79 4.83 -19.48
C PHE A 104 -5.69 5.33 -20.39
N THR A 105 -5.33 6.60 -20.24
CA THR A 105 -4.32 7.24 -21.09
C THR A 105 -3.22 7.84 -20.24
N LEU A 106 -1.95 7.51 -20.51
CA LEU A 106 -0.80 8.14 -19.89
C LEU A 106 -0.75 9.62 -20.34
N THR A 107 -0.89 10.53 -19.38
CA THR A 107 -0.87 11.98 -19.65
C THR A 107 0.48 12.61 -19.37
N ARG A 108 1.17 12.11 -18.36
CA ARG A 108 2.45 12.69 -17.96
C ARG A 108 3.34 11.68 -17.21
N VAL A 109 4.65 11.79 -17.43
CA VAL A 109 5.68 11.13 -16.63
C VAL A 109 6.41 12.21 -15.83
N ILE A 110 6.44 12.07 -14.50
CA ILE A 110 7.03 13.03 -13.58
C ILE A 110 8.29 12.39 -13.02
N SER A 111 9.46 12.88 -13.40
CA SER A 111 10.77 12.44 -12.89
C SER A 111 11.60 13.61 -12.34
N GLU A 112 11.19 14.84 -12.69
CA GLU A 112 11.89 16.07 -12.34
C GLU A 112 10.88 17.13 -11.86
N ILE A 113 11.35 18.01 -11.00
CA ILE A 113 10.59 19.12 -10.43
C ILE A 113 11.25 20.44 -10.85
N SER A 114 10.44 21.42 -11.23
CA SER A 114 10.89 22.76 -11.58
C SER A 114 11.05 23.63 -10.32
N GLY A 115 12.16 24.35 -10.22
CA GLY A 115 12.42 25.28 -9.11
C GLY A 115 13.85 25.22 -8.61
N ASP A 116 14.14 26.02 -7.59
CA ASP A 116 15.46 26.07 -6.96
C ASP A 116 15.63 24.93 -5.95
N ILE A 117 15.94 23.75 -6.46
CA ILE A 117 16.14 22.54 -5.66
C ILE A 117 17.23 21.64 -6.29
N THR A 118 18.09 21.11 -5.44
CA THR A 118 19.15 20.18 -5.86
C THR A 118 19.15 18.93 -4.97
N PRO A 119 19.05 17.72 -5.57
CA PRO A 119 18.75 17.44 -6.97
C PRO A 119 17.30 17.79 -7.31
N ASN A 120 17.02 18.17 -8.56
CA ASN A 120 15.65 18.40 -9.05
C ASN A 120 14.95 17.12 -9.50
N THR A 121 15.69 16.01 -9.63
CA THR A 121 15.18 14.69 -9.97
C THR A 121 14.67 13.95 -8.76
N LEU A 122 13.64 13.11 -8.96
CA LEU A 122 13.15 12.18 -7.95
C LEU A 122 14.12 11.01 -7.75
N SER A 123 14.17 10.49 -6.52
CA SER A 123 14.97 9.31 -6.18
C SER A 123 14.17 8.34 -5.31
N ALA A 124 13.83 7.20 -5.86
CA ALA A 124 13.00 6.17 -5.26
C ALA A 124 11.75 6.75 -4.56
N PRO A 125 10.92 7.57 -5.24
CA PRO A 125 9.68 8.06 -4.64
C PRO A 125 8.82 6.88 -4.23
N GLN A 126 8.15 6.97 -3.07
CA GLN A 126 7.32 5.85 -2.58
C GLN A 126 5.84 6.17 -2.52
N ASP A 127 5.48 7.45 -2.45
CA ASP A 127 4.08 7.83 -2.39
C ASP A 127 3.85 9.22 -2.99
N VAL A 128 2.60 9.48 -3.37
CA VAL A 128 2.14 10.79 -3.82
C VAL A 128 0.73 11.02 -3.30
N PHE A 129 0.47 12.21 -2.81
CA PHE A 129 -0.87 12.68 -2.44
C PHE A 129 -1.22 13.90 -3.28
N VAL A 130 -2.47 13.97 -3.74
CA VAL A 130 -2.94 15.07 -4.60
C VAL A 130 -4.11 15.75 -3.94
N MET A 131 -4.00 17.04 -3.68
CA MET A 131 -5.09 17.86 -3.16
C MET A 131 -6.11 18.20 -4.25
N ALA A 132 -7.29 18.64 -3.83
CA ALA A 132 -8.38 19.02 -4.73
C ALA A 132 -8.03 20.18 -5.69
N ASP A 133 -7.11 21.07 -5.30
CA ASP A 133 -6.61 22.17 -6.12
C ASP A 133 -5.54 21.73 -7.14
N GLY A 134 -5.14 20.46 -7.10
CA GLY A 134 -4.09 19.87 -7.95
C GLY A 134 -2.67 20.03 -7.39
N THR A 135 -2.49 20.50 -6.17
CA THR A 135 -1.21 20.49 -5.47
C THR A 135 -0.80 19.05 -5.16
N LEU A 136 0.44 18.69 -5.48
CA LEU A 136 1.01 17.37 -5.23
C LEU A 136 1.99 17.41 -4.06
N PHE A 137 1.89 16.40 -3.21
CA PHE A 137 2.90 16.08 -2.18
C PHE A 137 3.55 14.76 -2.55
N ILE A 138 4.88 14.74 -2.65
CA ILE A 138 5.65 13.59 -3.13
C ILE A 138 6.62 13.15 -2.05
N ALA A 139 6.53 11.89 -1.62
CA ALA A 139 7.52 11.26 -0.75
C ALA A 139 8.75 10.87 -1.58
N ASP A 140 9.73 11.77 -1.67
CA ASP A 140 10.97 11.60 -2.40
C ASP A 140 12.04 10.97 -1.48
N THR A 141 11.87 9.66 -1.26
CA THR A 141 12.42 8.90 -0.14
C THR A 141 13.93 8.94 -0.06
N ASN A 142 14.63 8.58 -1.15
CA ASN A 142 16.09 8.54 -1.13
C ASN A 142 16.75 9.94 -1.16
N ASN A 143 15.98 10.97 -1.49
CA ASN A 143 16.40 12.36 -1.34
C ASN A 143 16.08 12.91 0.06
N ASN A 144 15.54 12.08 0.99
CA ASN A 144 15.26 12.42 2.39
C ASN A 144 14.32 13.62 2.55
N ARG A 145 13.28 13.71 1.72
CA ARG A 145 12.40 14.89 1.69
C ARG A 145 10.98 14.54 1.23
N ILE A 146 10.04 15.42 1.56
CA ILE A 146 8.73 15.48 0.92
C ILE A 146 8.69 16.77 0.12
N LEU A 147 8.26 16.70 -1.13
CA LEU A 147 8.11 17.84 -2.02
C LEU A 147 6.65 18.26 -2.08
N LYS A 148 6.38 19.55 -1.95
CA LYS A 148 5.10 20.17 -2.28
C LYS A 148 5.27 20.93 -3.58
N VAL A 149 4.49 20.56 -4.59
CA VAL A 149 4.59 21.17 -5.93
C VAL A 149 3.19 21.53 -6.44
N ASP A 150 3.09 22.52 -7.30
CA ASP A 150 1.84 22.85 -7.98
C ASP A 150 1.53 21.82 -9.10
N ARG A 151 0.37 21.97 -9.74
CA ARG A 151 -0.04 21.11 -10.87
C ARG A 151 0.92 21.14 -12.06
N ASN A 152 1.73 22.19 -12.19
CA ASN A 152 2.72 22.36 -13.25
C ASN A 152 4.11 21.85 -12.82
N LEU A 153 4.20 21.23 -11.65
CA LEU A 153 5.45 20.73 -11.03
C LEU A 153 6.42 21.84 -10.61
N ASN A 154 5.94 23.06 -10.39
CA ASN A 154 6.78 24.09 -9.79
C ASN A 154 6.86 23.83 -8.27
N LEU A 155 8.06 23.90 -7.73
CA LEU A 155 8.32 23.72 -6.30
C LEU A 155 7.63 24.83 -5.49
N LEU A 156 6.84 24.43 -4.51
CA LEU A 156 6.21 25.34 -3.55
C LEU A 156 6.92 25.30 -2.19
N SER A 157 7.25 24.09 -1.70
CA SER A 157 7.88 23.89 -0.40
C SER A 157 8.57 22.52 -0.33
N VAL A 158 9.52 22.39 0.59
CA VAL A 158 10.25 21.14 0.88
C VAL A 158 10.15 20.85 2.37
N PHE A 159 9.71 19.64 2.72
CA PHE A 159 9.69 19.15 4.09
C PHE A 159 10.88 18.22 4.28
N THR A 160 11.70 18.54 5.25
CA THR A 160 12.93 17.81 5.52
C THR A 160 12.92 17.15 6.90
N ARG A 161 14.01 16.49 7.24
CA ARG A 161 14.19 15.88 8.56
C ARG A 161 13.95 16.90 9.67
N PRO A 162 13.14 16.57 10.69
CA PRO A 162 12.97 17.42 11.86
C PRO A 162 14.30 17.65 12.58
N THR A 163 14.51 18.88 13.03
CA THR A 163 15.63 19.24 13.92
C THR A 163 15.25 19.14 15.41
N ASP A 164 14.01 18.82 15.70
CA ASP A 164 13.46 18.71 17.04
C ASP A 164 14.09 17.52 17.81
N ALA A 165 14.27 17.68 19.13
CA ALA A 165 14.87 16.68 20.00
C ALA A 165 14.03 15.37 20.14
N THR A 166 12.75 15.42 19.78
CA THR A 166 11.89 14.24 19.76
C THR A 166 12.17 13.32 18.58
N PHE A 167 12.82 13.81 17.54
CA PHE A 167 13.29 13.02 16.41
C PHE A 167 14.75 12.59 16.64
N ASP A 168 15.04 11.30 16.46
CA ASP A 168 16.40 10.78 16.60
C ASP A 168 17.26 11.30 15.44
N GLN A 169 18.21 12.19 15.77
CA GLN A 169 19.07 12.85 14.79
C GLN A 169 20.07 11.90 14.11
N SER A 170 20.24 10.68 14.61
CA SER A 170 21.07 9.64 13.97
C SER A 170 20.31 8.93 12.83
N MET A 171 18.98 9.04 12.78
CA MET A 171 18.16 8.40 11.76
C MET A 171 18.04 9.28 10.50
N ALA A 172 18.04 8.61 9.34
CA ALA A 172 17.67 9.25 8.08
C ALA A 172 16.16 9.51 8.04
N PHE A 173 15.75 10.61 7.42
CA PHE A 173 14.34 10.87 7.14
C PHE A 173 13.98 10.22 5.79
N LEU A 174 13.33 9.06 5.84
CA LEU A 174 12.94 8.27 4.67
C LEU A 174 11.41 8.19 4.58
N PRO A 175 10.72 9.22 4.09
CA PRO A 175 9.26 9.23 4.00
C PRO A 175 8.77 8.16 3.03
N THR A 176 7.76 7.37 3.45
CA THR A 176 7.24 6.23 2.68
C THR A 176 5.79 6.39 2.27
N LYS A 177 4.97 6.95 3.16
CA LYS A 177 3.54 7.19 2.95
C LYS A 177 3.17 8.54 3.49
N LEU A 178 2.26 9.23 2.82
CA LEU A 178 1.82 10.54 3.24
C LEU A 178 0.36 10.81 2.89
N VAL A 179 -0.28 11.61 3.71
CA VAL A 179 -1.58 12.22 3.44
C VAL A 179 -1.54 13.69 3.85
N CYS A 180 -2.40 14.49 3.25
CA CYS A 180 -2.52 15.90 3.57
C CYS A 180 -3.97 16.21 3.90
N ASP A 181 -4.21 17.02 4.92
CA ASP A 181 -5.55 17.50 5.22
C ASP A 181 -5.91 18.74 4.39
N THR A 182 -7.16 19.18 4.53
CA THR A 182 -7.69 20.33 3.79
C THR A 182 -7.00 21.66 4.14
N THR A 183 -6.26 21.72 5.25
CA THR A 183 -5.49 22.89 5.68
C THR A 183 -4.05 22.89 5.18
N GLY A 184 -3.64 21.82 4.49
CA GLY A 184 -2.29 21.65 3.97
C GLY A 184 -1.29 21.06 4.97
N ARG A 185 -1.75 20.57 6.15
CA ARG A 185 -0.88 19.84 7.08
C ARG A 185 -0.57 18.46 6.54
N VAL A 186 0.69 18.06 6.65
CA VAL A 186 1.19 16.80 6.13
C VAL A 186 1.36 15.81 7.27
N PHE A 187 0.83 14.62 7.07
CA PHE A 187 1.03 13.48 7.96
C PHE A 187 1.76 12.39 7.18
N CYS A 188 2.92 11.98 7.65
CA CYS A 188 3.70 10.99 6.95
C CYS A 188 4.22 9.87 7.83
N LEU A 189 4.43 8.72 7.21
CA LEU A 189 5.18 7.60 7.74
C LEU A 189 6.59 7.67 7.16
N ALA A 190 7.59 7.42 7.98
CA ALA A 190 8.97 7.31 7.56
C ALA A 190 9.57 5.99 8.03
N GLN A 191 10.45 5.41 7.24
CA GLN A 191 11.15 4.16 7.54
C GLN A 191 11.91 4.28 8.86
N ASN A 192 11.86 3.22 9.66
CA ASN A 192 12.51 3.11 10.97
C ASN A 192 12.02 4.13 12.02
N VAL A 193 10.94 4.86 11.76
CA VAL A 193 10.34 5.80 12.70
C VAL A 193 9.11 5.17 13.35
N ASN A 194 9.31 4.47 14.49
CA ASN A 194 8.27 3.70 15.18
C ASN A 194 7.47 4.54 16.18
N ARG A 195 7.33 5.85 15.94
CA ARG A 195 6.62 6.79 16.82
C ARG A 195 5.25 7.21 16.30
N GLY A 196 4.70 6.46 15.34
CA GLY A 196 3.43 6.81 14.71
C GLY A 196 3.59 7.75 13.52
N LEU A 197 2.59 8.59 13.29
CA LEU A 197 2.54 9.53 12.18
C LEU A 197 3.34 10.79 12.52
N MET A 198 4.25 11.18 11.67
CA MET A 198 4.95 12.47 11.75
C MET A 198 4.01 13.56 11.23
N LYS A 199 3.82 14.63 12.00
CA LYS A 199 2.97 15.75 11.65
C LYS A 199 3.80 16.98 11.32
N TYR A 200 3.51 17.59 10.17
CA TYR A 200 4.04 18.87 9.74
C TYR A 200 2.90 19.86 9.48
N GLU A 201 3.09 21.10 9.85
CA GLU A 201 2.21 22.18 9.44
C GLU A 201 2.40 22.51 7.95
N ALA A 202 1.48 23.31 7.39
CA ALA A 202 1.49 23.63 5.95
C ALA A 202 2.75 24.39 5.49
N ASP A 203 3.45 25.04 6.41
CA ASP A 203 4.71 25.76 6.19
C ASP A 203 5.95 24.86 6.25
N GLY A 204 5.79 23.58 6.60
CA GLY A 204 6.88 22.63 6.75
C GLY A 204 7.42 22.48 8.17
N THR A 205 6.85 23.20 9.15
CA THR A 205 7.26 23.08 10.55
C THR A 205 6.80 21.76 11.14
N PHE A 206 7.74 20.96 11.66
CA PHE A 206 7.41 19.72 12.37
C PHE A 206 6.81 20.01 13.73
N THR A 207 5.67 19.40 14.05
CA THR A 207 4.93 19.63 15.30
C THR A 207 4.83 18.40 16.21
N GLY A 208 5.32 17.25 15.78
CA GLY A 208 5.37 16.06 16.63
C GLY A 208 4.83 14.79 15.97
N PHE A 209 4.49 13.82 16.81
CA PHE A 209 4.01 12.50 16.41
C PHE A 209 2.58 12.27 16.85
N ILE A 210 1.80 11.54 16.07
CA ILE A 210 0.41 11.16 16.37
C ILE A 210 0.30 9.63 16.33
N GLY A 211 -0.39 9.04 17.32
CA GLY A 211 -0.73 7.62 17.30
C GLY A 211 0.46 6.69 17.49
N ALA A 212 1.47 7.11 18.24
CA ALA A 212 2.53 6.21 18.65
C ALA A 212 1.93 4.96 19.30
N SER A 213 2.36 3.78 18.87
CA SER A 213 1.95 2.52 19.51
C SER A 213 2.38 2.55 20.97
N GLU A 214 1.42 2.42 21.89
CA GLU A 214 1.73 2.28 23.31
C GLU A 214 2.45 0.96 23.53
N VAL A 215 3.69 1.01 23.97
CA VAL A 215 4.40 -0.16 24.47
C VAL A 215 3.86 -0.47 25.86
N LYS A 216 2.92 -1.40 25.96
CA LYS A 216 2.40 -1.87 27.24
C LYS A 216 3.38 -2.89 27.83
N TYR A 217 4.17 -2.47 28.78
CA TYR A 217 4.96 -3.40 29.58
C TYR A 217 4.04 -4.05 30.62
N THR A 218 4.05 -5.38 30.68
CA THR A 218 3.46 -6.08 31.81
C THR A 218 4.29 -5.79 33.07
N TRP A 219 3.66 -5.82 34.25
CA TRP A 219 4.38 -5.62 35.51
C TRP A 219 5.55 -6.60 35.68
N TYR A 220 5.41 -7.82 35.16
CA TYR A 220 6.44 -8.86 35.14
C TYR A 220 7.65 -8.43 34.29
N GLU A 221 7.46 -7.87 33.14
CA GLU A 221 8.54 -7.35 32.27
C GLU A 221 9.27 -6.17 32.92
N LEU A 222 8.54 -5.31 33.65
CA LEU A 222 9.14 -4.21 34.40
C LEU A 222 10.04 -4.74 35.53
N VAL A 223 9.57 -5.74 36.31
CA VAL A 223 10.35 -6.37 37.36
C VAL A 223 11.56 -7.10 36.79
N TRP A 224 11.37 -7.87 35.72
CA TRP A 224 12.46 -8.59 35.07
C TRP A 224 13.52 -7.65 34.48
N ARG A 225 13.11 -6.51 33.91
CA ARG A 225 14.02 -5.48 33.43
C ARG A 225 14.83 -4.81 34.53
N LEU A 226 14.28 -4.69 35.75
CA LEU A 226 14.99 -4.19 36.93
C LEU A 226 16.05 -5.18 37.42
N LEU A 227 15.79 -6.49 37.33
CA LEU A 227 16.67 -7.56 37.81
C LEU A 227 17.70 -8.02 36.76
N SER A 228 17.50 -7.69 35.47
CA SER A 228 18.37 -8.15 34.38
C SER A 228 19.69 -7.37 34.32
N THR A 229 20.79 -8.07 33.98
CA THR A 229 22.10 -7.44 33.70
C THR A 229 22.08 -6.67 32.40
N LYS A 230 23.10 -5.82 32.16
CA LYS A 230 23.20 -5.05 30.90
C LYS A 230 23.28 -5.96 29.66
N GLU A 231 23.98 -7.09 29.77
CA GLU A 231 24.12 -8.09 28.72
C GLU A 231 22.80 -8.80 28.46
N GLN A 232 22.06 -9.16 29.48
CA GLN A 232 20.74 -9.77 29.35
C GLN A 232 19.72 -8.82 28.80
N ARG A 233 19.80 -7.50 29.08
CA ARG A 233 18.94 -6.47 28.45
C ARG A 233 19.25 -6.27 26.98
N ALA A 234 20.52 -6.42 26.57
CA ALA A 234 20.90 -6.34 25.16
C ALA A 234 20.44 -7.56 24.35
N GLN A 235 20.29 -8.73 25.01
CA GLN A 235 19.77 -9.96 24.39
C GLN A 235 18.23 -10.06 24.43
N GLN A 236 17.57 -9.33 25.32
CA GLN A 236 16.13 -9.18 25.25
C GLN A 236 15.81 -8.48 23.93
N ALA A 237 15.10 -9.21 23.06
CA ALA A 237 14.62 -8.68 21.81
C ALA A 237 14.01 -7.29 22.08
N SER A 238 14.62 -6.26 21.52
CA SER A 238 14.08 -4.91 21.58
C SER A 238 12.67 -5.04 21.02
N PHE A 239 11.65 -4.84 21.85
CA PHE A 239 10.28 -4.81 21.38
C PHE A 239 10.20 -3.60 20.45
N VAL A 240 10.34 -3.88 19.17
CA VAL A 240 10.22 -2.85 18.15
C VAL A 240 8.72 -2.55 18.05
N PRO A 241 8.28 -1.33 18.40
CA PRO A 241 6.88 -0.97 18.22
C PRO A 241 6.47 -1.27 16.79
N THR A 242 5.26 -1.79 16.62
CA THR A 242 4.74 -2.16 15.31
C THR A 242 4.64 -0.93 14.43
N GLU A 243 5.35 -0.95 13.31
CA GLU A 243 5.33 0.15 12.34
C GLU A 243 4.00 0.14 11.56
N TYR A 244 3.44 1.32 11.37
CA TYR A 244 2.38 1.49 10.38
C TYR A 244 2.99 1.41 8.98
N ASN A 245 2.32 0.69 8.08
CA ASN A 245 2.80 0.51 6.71
C ASN A 245 2.00 1.30 5.68
N ASN A 246 0.80 1.75 6.02
CA ASN A 246 -0.01 2.59 5.16
C ASN A 246 -0.87 3.56 5.97
N ILE A 247 -1.29 4.65 5.33
CA ILE A 247 -2.14 5.69 5.90
C ILE A 247 -3.15 6.17 4.87
N ALA A 248 -4.37 6.42 5.32
CA ALA A 248 -5.41 7.11 4.57
C ALA A 248 -6.12 8.11 5.49
N LEU A 249 -6.61 9.20 4.94
CA LEU A 249 -7.39 10.22 5.65
C LEU A 249 -8.83 10.16 5.12
N ASP A 250 -9.81 10.10 6.02
CA ASP A 250 -11.22 10.21 5.65
C ASP A 250 -11.70 11.67 5.58
N SER A 251 -12.91 11.84 5.05
CA SER A 251 -13.53 13.17 4.92
C SER A 251 -13.86 13.85 6.27
N GLU A 252 -13.88 13.08 7.35
CA GLU A 252 -14.11 13.56 8.72
C GLU A 252 -12.81 13.93 9.44
N GLY A 253 -11.65 13.68 8.83
CA GLY A 253 -10.33 13.98 9.39
C GLY A 253 -9.77 12.91 10.31
N PHE A 254 -10.30 11.68 10.25
CA PHE A 254 -9.72 10.52 10.95
C PHE A 254 -8.70 9.80 10.07
N PHE A 255 -7.67 9.27 10.70
CA PHE A 255 -6.63 8.50 10.01
C PHE A 255 -6.94 7.01 10.07
N PHE A 256 -6.99 6.36 8.93
CA PHE A 256 -6.91 4.91 8.85
C PHE A 256 -5.46 4.51 8.65
N VAL A 257 -4.93 3.71 9.55
CA VAL A 257 -3.57 3.18 9.45
C VAL A 257 -3.59 1.67 9.47
N THR A 258 -2.68 1.07 8.73
CA THR A 258 -2.54 -0.38 8.67
C THR A 258 -1.20 -0.82 9.20
N THR A 259 -1.16 -2.06 9.67
CA THR A 259 0.01 -2.70 10.26
C THR A 259 0.14 -4.10 9.67
N GLN A 260 1.34 -4.50 9.25
CA GLN A 260 1.60 -5.82 8.66
C GLN A 260 2.26 -6.80 9.63
N THR A 261 3.02 -6.28 10.59
CA THR A 261 3.81 -7.11 11.48
C THR A 261 3.14 -7.21 12.85
N PHE A 262 2.88 -8.42 13.30
CA PHE A 262 2.30 -8.72 14.61
C PHE A 262 3.17 -9.74 15.32
N ASP A 263 3.22 -9.64 16.65
CA ASP A 263 3.77 -10.69 17.47
C ASP A 263 2.87 -11.95 17.42
N SER A 264 3.47 -13.13 17.49
CA SER A 264 2.76 -14.41 17.57
C SER A 264 1.74 -14.45 18.72
N ASN A 265 2.04 -13.80 19.84
CA ASN A 265 1.13 -13.67 20.97
C ASN A 265 -0.07 -12.77 20.67
N GLU A 266 0.12 -11.68 19.91
CA GLU A 266 -0.98 -10.80 19.48
C GLU A 266 -1.92 -11.55 18.52
N LEU A 267 -1.36 -12.36 17.62
CA LEU A 267 -2.14 -13.18 16.69
C LEU A 267 -2.96 -14.25 17.42
N THR A 268 -2.36 -14.96 18.38
CA THR A 268 -3.05 -16.04 19.11
C THR A 268 -4.06 -15.55 20.12
N SER A 269 -3.83 -14.38 20.72
CA SER A 269 -4.76 -13.76 21.68
C SER A 269 -5.91 -12.98 21.03
N GLY A 270 -5.90 -12.79 19.69
CA GLY A 270 -6.84 -11.92 18.99
C GLY A 270 -6.64 -10.43 19.27
N ALA A 271 -5.50 -10.06 19.87
CA ALA A 271 -5.18 -8.66 20.16
C ALA A 271 -4.59 -7.90 18.96
N ALA A 272 -4.25 -8.62 17.87
CA ALA A 272 -3.74 -8.02 16.65
C ALA A 272 -4.78 -7.10 16.01
N LYS A 273 -4.38 -5.85 15.76
CA LYS A 273 -5.24 -4.83 15.13
C LYS A 273 -4.63 -4.37 13.82
N PRO A 274 -4.90 -5.08 12.71
CA PRO A 274 -4.30 -4.79 11.42
C PRO A 274 -4.73 -3.44 10.85
N VAL A 275 -5.93 -2.99 11.19
CA VAL A 275 -6.46 -1.68 10.81
C VAL A 275 -6.84 -0.92 12.07
N ARG A 276 -6.48 0.35 12.13
CA ARG A 276 -6.88 1.26 13.21
C ARG A 276 -7.47 2.53 12.61
N ARG A 277 -8.48 3.09 13.25
CA ARG A 277 -9.00 4.43 12.97
C ARG A 277 -8.57 5.36 14.09
N LEU A 278 -7.64 6.24 13.79
CA LEU A 278 -7.08 7.16 14.78
C LEU A 278 -7.79 8.52 14.72
N ASN A 279 -8.08 9.08 15.88
CA ASN A 279 -8.50 10.47 16.00
C ASN A 279 -7.29 11.42 15.93
N ALA A 280 -7.53 12.72 16.00
CA ALA A 280 -6.49 13.76 15.91
C ALA A 280 -5.39 13.69 16.99
N ILE A 281 -5.65 13.02 18.11
CA ILE A 281 -4.66 12.78 19.18
C ILE A 281 -4.02 11.40 19.11
N GLY A 282 -4.39 10.58 18.12
CA GLY A 282 -3.81 9.26 17.88
C GLY A 282 -4.43 8.09 18.63
N THR A 283 -5.60 8.31 19.28
CA THR A 283 -6.33 7.21 19.92
C THR A 283 -7.08 6.39 18.87
N ASN A 284 -6.96 5.07 18.94
CA ASN A 284 -7.76 4.18 18.09
C ASN A 284 -9.22 4.18 18.54
N ILE A 285 -10.09 4.63 17.65
CA ILE A 285 -11.54 4.72 17.84
C ILE A 285 -12.32 3.72 16.99
N LEU A 286 -11.63 2.81 16.29
CA LEU A 286 -12.28 1.79 15.50
C LEU A 286 -13.05 0.85 16.43
N ILE A 287 -14.37 0.79 16.24
CA ILE A 287 -15.24 -0.15 16.96
C ILE A 287 -15.19 -1.48 16.20
N GLU A 288 -14.64 -2.49 16.83
CA GLU A 288 -14.60 -3.84 16.30
C GLU A 288 -15.87 -4.58 16.78
N ASN A 289 -16.85 -4.71 15.89
CA ASN A 289 -18.04 -5.51 16.14
C ASN A 289 -17.80 -6.90 15.56
N GLY A 290 -17.50 -7.88 16.43
CA GLY A 290 -17.32 -9.28 16.03
C GLY A 290 -15.87 -9.76 16.08
N THR A 291 -15.70 -11.07 15.95
CA THR A 291 -14.39 -11.72 15.87
C THR A 291 -13.87 -11.61 14.43
N SER A 292 -13.04 -10.61 14.17
CA SER A 292 -12.23 -10.67 12.97
C SER A 292 -11.18 -11.78 13.18
N HIS A 293 -11.41 -12.94 12.59
CA HIS A 293 -10.36 -13.94 12.53
C HIS A 293 -9.24 -13.37 11.66
N VAL A 294 -8.12 -13.01 12.27
CA VAL A 294 -6.93 -12.46 11.59
C VAL A 294 -6.47 -13.33 10.42
N LEU A 295 -6.78 -14.63 10.47
CA LEU A 295 -6.50 -15.58 9.40
C LEU A 295 -7.23 -15.30 8.09
N SER A 296 -8.37 -14.60 8.09
CA SER A 296 -9.08 -14.25 6.85
C SER A 296 -8.42 -13.08 6.09
N LEU A 297 -7.59 -12.29 6.76
CA LEU A 297 -6.84 -11.18 6.15
C LEU A 297 -5.53 -11.62 5.48
N ILE A 298 -5.07 -12.85 5.73
CA ILE A 298 -3.85 -13.42 5.11
C ILE A 298 -4.14 -13.95 3.69
N HIS A 299 -5.40 -14.08 3.32
CA HIS A 299 -5.84 -14.59 2.02
C HIS A 299 -6.32 -13.51 1.03
N ILE A 300 -6.06 -12.22 1.31
CA ILE A 300 -6.30 -11.12 0.38
C ILE A 300 -5.01 -10.71 -0.31
#